data_4f9895c2ce41ee6c45cacb0634d78257
#
_entry.id   4f9895c2ce41ee6c45cacb0634d78257
#
_cell.length_a   1.000
_cell.length_b   1.000
_cell.length_c   1.000
_cell.angle_alpha   90.00
_cell.angle_beta   90.00
_cell.angle_gamma   90.00
#
_symmetry.space_group_name_H-M   'P 1'
#
loop_
_entity.id
_entity.type
_entity.pdbx_description
1 polymer ?
#
loop_
_entity_poly.entity_id
_entity_poly.type
_entity_poly.pdbx_seq_one_letter_code
_entity_poly.pdbx_strand_id
1 'polypeptide(L)'
;LAGAAVYALAFAARAARLNLLLPAGDRVPFGRAWAASGASTFLLQVLPFRGGEVASWALYRRVLGTGWARAGAVFVLAKTLDSAAFLLAGLAGAAVLAGRKGIPVLGGVTAAAVAAGVVLLLLLPRLGAPAAEAASRRLATRPRLSRGLAELAEGLRVARESPRAYLLAFAGALGFLAGHFAALALLFAALGLTPSLAALAVASLASVLSAAVLPSPAGTFGPMESGFAAGLALEGVPLAAGAALTGAVHLVTTLASGLAGLPLLLRRDADEGSDARPTP
;
A
#
# COMPACT_ATOMS: atom_id res chain seq x y z
N LEU A 1 9.02 20.80 -5.50
CA LEU A 1 9.75 20.29 -4.33
C LEU A 1 8.83 20.02 -3.14
N ALA A 2 7.92 20.97 -2.77
CA ALA A 2 7.04 20.81 -1.60
C ALA A 2 6.20 19.51 -1.66
N GLY A 3 5.56 19.20 -2.79
CA GLY A 3 4.78 17.98 -2.96
C GLY A 3 5.61 16.70 -2.77
N ALA A 4 6.85 16.66 -3.29
CA ALA A 4 7.75 15.53 -3.08
C ALA A 4 8.14 15.35 -1.60
N ALA A 5 8.39 16.46 -0.90
CA ALA A 5 8.69 16.44 0.54
C ALA A 5 7.49 15.94 1.36
N VAL A 6 6.27 16.42 1.07
CA VAL A 6 5.03 15.96 1.72
C VAL A 6 4.82 14.48 1.46
N TYR A 7 5.08 14.00 0.23
CA TYR A 7 4.98 12.58 -0.11
C TYR A 7 5.97 11.72 0.69
N ALA A 8 7.23 12.15 0.80
CA ALA A 8 8.23 11.46 1.59
C ALA A 8 7.87 11.45 3.10
N LEU A 9 7.34 12.56 3.61
CA LEU A 9 6.87 12.65 5.00
C LEU A 9 5.67 11.73 5.26
N ALA A 10 4.79 11.51 4.27
CA ALA A 10 3.67 10.59 4.42
C ALA A 10 4.10 9.14 4.76
N PHE A 11 5.34 8.73 4.40
CA PHE A 11 5.87 7.43 4.82
C PHE A 11 6.04 7.30 6.34
N ALA A 12 6.04 8.42 7.10
CA ALA A 12 6.04 8.38 8.56
C ALA A 12 4.81 7.64 9.12
N ALA A 13 3.64 7.85 8.51
CA ALA A 13 2.42 7.14 8.88
C ALA A 13 2.52 5.63 8.59
N ARG A 14 3.14 5.23 7.47
CA ARG A 14 3.42 3.82 7.16
C ARG A 14 4.43 3.20 8.12
N ALA A 15 5.47 3.95 8.52
CA ALA A 15 6.46 3.50 9.49
C ALA A 15 5.82 3.25 10.88
N ALA A 16 5.01 4.19 11.35
CA ALA A 16 4.26 4.03 12.59
C ALA A 16 3.33 2.81 12.53
N ARG A 17 2.58 2.65 11.42
CA ARG A 17 1.71 1.51 11.18
C ARG A 17 2.46 0.19 11.21
N LEU A 18 3.63 0.09 10.58
CA LEU A 18 4.43 -1.14 10.57
C LEU A 18 4.70 -1.61 12.00
N ASN A 19 5.12 -0.70 12.88
CA ASN A 19 5.39 -1.02 14.27
C ASN A 19 4.14 -1.37 15.09
N LEU A 20 2.95 -0.92 14.68
CA LEU A 20 1.68 -1.32 15.30
C LEU A 20 1.24 -2.74 14.90
N LEU A 21 1.70 -3.23 13.75
CA LEU A 21 1.43 -4.58 13.27
C LEU A 21 2.43 -5.63 13.81
N LEU A 22 3.41 -5.21 14.59
CA LEU A 22 4.44 -6.06 15.18
C LEU A 22 4.25 -6.18 16.69
N PRO A 23 4.55 -7.35 17.28
CA PRO A 23 4.70 -7.48 18.72
C PRO A 23 5.72 -6.47 19.26
N ALA A 24 5.56 -6.09 20.54
CA ALA A 24 6.42 -5.05 21.14
C ALA A 24 7.92 -5.35 21.08
N GLY A 25 8.31 -6.65 21.19
CA GLY A 25 9.70 -7.09 21.12
C GLY A 25 10.31 -7.09 19.71
N ASP A 26 9.48 -7.01 18.66
CA ASP A 26 9.92 -7.10 17.26
C ASP A 26 9.86 -5.75 16.54
N ARG A 27 9.60 -4.68 17.27
CA ARG A 27 9.52 -3.34 16.69
C ARG A 27 10.87 -2.90 16.14
N VAL A 28 10.82 -2.30 14.96
CA VAL A 28 12.02 -1.76 14.31
C VAL A 28 12.18 -0.26 14.58
N PRO A 29 13.40 0.28 14.58
CA PRO A 29 13.63 1.71 14.71
C PRO A 29 12.84 2.49 13.65
N PHE A 30 12.23 3.61 14.06
CA PHE A 30 11.33 4.39 13.21
C PHE A 30 11.96 4.78 11.86
N GLY A 31 13.21 5.26 11.87
CA GLY A 31 13.92 5.63 10.64
C GLY A 31 14.11 4.43 9.68
N ARG A 32 14.34 3.22 10.22
CA ARG A 32 14.44 1.99 9.43
C ARG A 32 13.09 1.60 8.83
N ALA A 33 12.01 1.72 9.61
CA ALA A 33 10.64 1.47 9.13
C ALA A 33 10.21 2.50 8.07
N TRP A 34 10.60 3.77 8.25
CA TRP A 34 10.34 4.84 7.29
C TRP A 34 11.08 4.60 5.97
N ALA A 35 12.37 4.29 6.02
CA ALA A 35 13.16 3.96 4.84
C ALA A 35 12.65 2.68 4.15
N ALA A 36 12.20 1.67 4.91
CA ALA A 36 11.59 0.46 4.34
C ALA A 36 10.29 0.76 3.59
N SER A 37 9.49 1.70 4.08
CA SER A 37 8.25 2.13 3.42
C SER A 37 8.53 2.83 2.08
N GLY A 38 9.54 3.70 2.05
CA GLY A 38 10.01 4.35 0.82
C GLY A 38 10.59 3.34 -0.18
N ALA A 39 11.53 2.51 0.27
CA ALA A 39 12.15 1.48 -0.57
C ALA A 39 11.14 0.50 -1.16
N SER A 40 10.19 0.00 -0.34
CA SER A 40 9.12 -0.89 -0.81
C SER A 40 8.25 -0.21 -1.87
N THR A 41 7.88 1.06 -1.67
CA THR A 41 7.10 1.81 -2.65
C THR A 41 7.87 2.00 -3.94
N PHE A 42 9.14 2.36 -3.88
CA PHE A 42 10.01 2.48 -5.05
C PHE A 42 10.12 1.15 -5.83
N LEU A 43 10.38 0.05 -5.13
CA LEU A 43 10.49 -1.27 -5.76
C LEU A 43 9.18 -1.70 -6.44
N LEU A 44 8.02 -1.41 -5.80
CA LEU A 44 6.71 -1.69 -6.38
C LEU A 44 6.45 -0.88 -7.66
N GLN A 45 6.97 0.33 -7.75
CA GLN A 45 6.77 1.21 -8.91
C GLN A 45 7.70 0.89 -10.08
N VAL A 46 8.96 0.52 -9.81
CA VAL A 46 10.01 0.42 -10.82
C VAL A 46 10.17 -1.01 -11.36
N LEU A 47 10.02 -2.03 -10.51
CA LEU A 47 10.29 -3.41 -10.95
C LEU A 47 9.17 -3.97 -11.83
N PRO A 48 9.53 -4.59 -12.97
CA PRO A 48 8.57 -5.10 -13.94
C PRO A 48 7.82 -6.35 -13.43
N PHE A 49 6.69 -6.64 -14.08
CA PHE A 49 5.93 -7.88 -13.92
C PHE A 49 5.65 -8.28 -12.47
N ARG A 50 5.31 -7.29 -11.61
CA ARG A 50 5.11 -7.49 -10.16
C ARG A 50 6.33 -7.98 -9.39
N GLY A 51 7.52 -7.92 -9.96
CA GLY A 51 8.77 -8.22 -9.24
C GLY A 51 8.96 -7.36 -7.99
N GLY A 52 8.37 -6.16 -7.99
CA GLY A 52 8.35 -5.26 -6.84
C GLY A 52 7.67 -5.84 -5.60
N GLU A 53 6.66 -6.71 -5.76
CA GLU A 53 6.00 -7.39 -4.62
C GLU A 53 6.95 -8.37 -3.95
N VAL A 54 7.65 -9.18 -4.75
CA VAL A 54 8.65 -10.15 -4.24
C VAL A 54 9.83 -9.43 -3.60
N ALA A 55 10.34 -8.39 -4.26
CA ALA A 55 11.44 -7.57 -3.74
C ALA A 55 11.05 -6.83 -2.43
N SER A 56 9.83 -6.32 -2.34
CA SER A 56 9.31 -5.70 -1.12
C SER A 56 9.16 -6.71 0.01
N TRP A 57 8.71 -7.92 -0.28
CA TRP A 57 8.64 -9.00 0.70
C TRP A 57 10.03 -9.38 1.22
N ALA A 58 11.03 -9.54 0.33
CA ALA A 58 12.42 -9.78 0.72
C ALA A 58 12.98 -8.62 1.58
N LEU A 59 12.67 -7.37 1.22
CA LEU A 59 13.03 -6.19 2.01
C LEU A 59 12.42 -6.23 3.41
N TYR A 60 11.13 -6.57 3.54
CA TYR A 60 10.47 -6.71 4.85
C TYR A 60 11.12 -7.81 5.69
N ARG A 61 11.43 -8.97 5.10
CA ARG A 61 12.17 -10.04 5.78
C ARG A 61 13.49 -9.53 6.36
N ARG A 62 14.28 -8.80 5.57
CA ARG A 62 15.57 -8.24 5.97
C ARG A 62 15.40 -7.18 7.08
N VAL A 63 14.41 -6.29 6.95
CA VAL A 63 14.17 -5.21 7.90
C VAL A 63 13.68 -5.73 9.25
N LEU A 64 12.83 -6.75 9.24
CA LEU A 64 12.23 -7.36 10.43
C LEU A 64 13.14 -8.42 11.08
N GLY A 65 14.15 -8.93 10.36
CA GLY A 65 15.00 -10.03 10.87
C GLY A 65 14.21 -11.33 11.10
N THR A 66 13.12 -11.58 10.34
CA THR A 66 12.20 -12.69 10.56
C THR A 66 12.19 -13.67 9.39
N GLY A 67 11.51 -14.82 9.55
CA GLY A 67 11.29 -15.77 8.46
C GLY A 67 10.43 -15.19 7.32
N TRP A 68 10.53 -15.80 6.13
CA TRP A 68 9.82 -15.38 4.93
C TRP A 68 8.30 -15.24 5.14
N ALA A 69 7.69 -16.22 5.79
CA ALA A 69 6.25 -16.25 5.90
C ALA A 69 5.72 -15.19 6.89
N ARG A 70 6.45 -14.91 7.99
CA ARG A 70 6.11 -13.84 8.92
C ARG A 70 6.26 -12.45 8.26
N ALA A 71 7.36 -12.22 7.55
CA ALA A 71 7.55 -11.00 6.78
C ALA A 71 6.45 -10.81 5.73
N GLY A 72 6.06 -11.90 5.05
CA GLY A 72 4.97 -11.93 4.09
C GLY A 72 3.62 -11.61 4.73
N ALA A 73 3.31 -12.16 5.89
CA ALA A 73 2.07 -11.86 6.62
C ALA A 73 1.96 -10.36 6.96
N VAL A 74 3.03 -9.77 7.49
CA VAL A 74 3.08 -8.33 7.78
C VAL A 74 2.96 -7.49 6.51
N PHE A 75 3.65 -7.87 5.43
CA PHE A 75 3.57 -7.18 4.14
C PHE A 75 2.15 -7.23 3.56
N VAL A 76 1.53 -8.41 3.52
CA VAL A 76 0.18 -8.59 3.01
C VAL A 76 -0.83 -7.80 3.84
N LEU A 77 -0.72 -7.86 5.18
CA LEU A 77 -1.62 -7.11 6.06
C LEU A 77 -1.47 -5.60 5.86
N ALA A 78 -0.22 -5.10 5.79
CA ALA A 78 0.04 -3.70 5.52
C ALA A 78 -0.54 -3.26 4.16
N LYS A 79 -0.36 -4.07 3.12
CA LYS A 79 -0.89 -3.80 1.77
C LYS A 79 -2.42 -3.85 1.73
N THR A 80 -3.04 -4.78 2.46
CA THR A 80 -4.50 -4.86 2.59
C THR A 80 -5.08 -3.58 3.21
N LEU A 81 -4.45 -3.06 4.28
CA LEU A 81 -4.88 -1.81 4.91
C LEU A 81 -4.75 -0.60 3.96
N ASP A 82 -3.65 -0.52 3.18
CA ASP A 82 -3.49 0.53 2.16
C ASP A 82 -4.56 0.40 1.08
N SER A 83 -4.77 -0.80 0.54
CA SER A 83 -5.77 -1.06 -0.51
C SER A 83 -7.18 -0.72 -0.03
N ALA A 84 -7.52 -1.07 1.22
CA ALA A 84 -8.79 -0.73 1.83
C ALA A 84 -8.97 0.80 1.96
N ALA A 85 -7.92 1.52 2.38
CA ALA A 85 -7.95 2.98 2.47
C ALA A 85 -8.18 3.63 1.09
N PHE A 86 -7.46 3.19 0.05
CA PHE A 86 -7.67 3.68 -1.33
C PHE A 86 -9.06 3.35 -1.86
N LEU A 87 -9.56 2.13 -1.62
CA LEU A 87 -10.91 1.71 -2.05
C LEU A 87 -11.98 2.57 -1.39
N LEU A 88 -11.91 2.75 -0.07
CA LEU A 88 -12.89 3.53 0.67
C LEU A 88 -12.87 5.01 0.24
N ALA A 89 -11.67 5.61 0.08
CA ALA A 89 -11.55 6.97 -0.38
C ALA A 89 -12.05 7.15 -1.82
N GLY A 90 -11.70 6.23 -2.72
CA GLY A 90 -12.15 6.27 -4.12
C GLY A 90 -13.66 6.12 -4.26
N LEU A 91 -14.28 5.20 -3.50
CA LEU A 91 -15.73 5.06 -3.47
C LEU A 91 -16.42 6.30 -2.86
N ALA A 92 -15.87 6.87 -1.78
CA ALA A 92 -16.38 8.13 -1.21
C ALA A 92 -16.27 9.27 -2.23
N GLY A 93 -15.14 9.39 -2.92
CA GLY A 93 -14.95 10.35 -4.02
C GLY A 93 -15.96 10.17 -5.14
N ALA A 94 -16.21 8.91 -5.55
CA ALA A 94 -17.21 8.60 -6.57
C ALA A 94 -18.63 8.99 -6.13
N ALA A 95 -18.99 8.78 -4.86
CA ALA A 95 -20.27 9.21 -4.31
C ALA A 95 -20.44 10.73 -4.35
N VAL A 96 -19.39 11.48 -3.99
CA VAL A 96 -19.39 12.96 -4.06
C VAL A 96 -19.54 13.44 -5.50
N LEU A 97 -18.79 12.87 -6.45
CA LEU A 97 -18.89 13.24 -7.87
C LEU A 97 -20.25 12.90 -8.47
N ALA A 98 -20.82 11.74 -8.12
CA ALA A 98 -22.15 11.33 -8.55
C ALA A 98 -23.23 12.29 -8.02
N GLY A 99 -23.13 12.70 -6.75
CA GLY A 99 -24.05 13.70 -6.17
C GLY A 99 -23.97 15.04 -6.89
N ARG A 100 -22.77 15.54 -7.21
CA ARG A 100 -22.57 16.77 -7.99
C ARG A 100 -23.15 16.70 -9.41
N LYS A 101 -23.18 15.51 -10.01
CA LYS A 101 -23.74 15.27 -11.35
C LYS A 101 -25.23 14.91 -11.35
N GLY A 102 -25.90 14.95 -10.20
CA GLY A 102 -27.31 14.65 -10.07
C GLY A 102 -27.66 13.17 -10.27
N ILE A 103 -26.77 12.24 -9.92
CA ILE A 103 -26.97 10.78 -10.03
C ILE A 103 -27.08 10.17 -8.62
N PRO A 104 -28.18 10.37 -7.87
CA PRO A 104 -28.29 9.97 -6.47
C PRO A 104 -28.21 8.45 -6.25
N VAL A 105 -28.72 7.66 -7.20
CA VAL A 105 -28.68 6.18 -7.14
C VAL A 105 -27.24 5.70 -7.08
N LEU A 106 -26.35 6.25 -7.90
CA LEU A 106 -24.91 5.90 -7.88
C LEU A 106 -24.27 6.29 -6.55
N GLY A 107 -24.64 7.44 -5.98
CA GLY A 107 -24.21 7.87 -4.65
C GLY A 107 -24.61 6.87 -3.56
N GLY A 108 -25.85 6.38 -3.59
CA GLY A 108 -26.33 5.37 -2.65
C GLY A 108 -25.60 4.03 -2.78
N VAL A 109 -25.38 3.55 -4.00
CA VAL A 109 -24.65 2.30 -4.26
C VAL A 109 -23.18 2.42 -3.76
N THR A 110 -22.50 3.52 -4.04
CA THR A 110 -21.12 3.71 -3.57
C THR A 110 -21.04 3.85 -2.05
N ALA A 111 -22.00 4.54 -1.42
CA ALA A 111 -22.08 4.61 0.05
C ALA A 111 -22.28 3.22 0.69
N ALA A 112 -23.15 2.39 0.13
CA ALA A 112 -23.34 1.02 0.57
C ALA A 112 -22.07 0.17 0.40
N ALA A 113 -21.34 0.34 -0.71
CA ALA A 113 -20.06 -0.32 -0.97
C ALA A 113 -18.98 0.12 0.03
N VAL A 114 -18.92 1.39 0.40
CA VAL A 114 -18.04 1.90 1.46
C VAL A 114 -18.37 1.23 2.79
N ALA A 115 -19.65 1.21 3.18
CA ALA A 115 -20.08 0.58 4.43
C ALA A 115 -19.71 -0.91 4.46
N ALA A 116 -20.00 -1.65 3.37
CA ALA A 116 -19.61 -3.05 3.25
C ALA A 116 -18.08 -3.26 3.33
N GLY A 117 -17.30 -2.40 2.69
CA GLY A 117 -15.83 -2.43 2.75
C GLY A 117 -15.29 -2.20 4.17
N VAL A 118 -15.87 -1.26 4.92
CA VAL A 118 -15.52 -1.03 6.32
C VAL A 118 -15.84 -2.26 7.17
N VAL A 119 -17.05 -2.84 7.02
CA VAL A 119 -17.45 -4.05 7.73
C VAL A 119 -16.49 -5.20 7.42
N LEU A 120 -16.18 -5.42 6.15
CA LEU A 120 -15.24 -6.47 5.73
C LEU A 120 -13.84 -6.26 6.34
N LEU A 121 -13.36 -5.02 6.35
CA LEU A 121 -12.07 -4.67 6.95
C LEU A 121 -12.04 -5.00 8.45
N LEU A 122 -13.11 -4.69 9.18
CA LEU A 122 -13.22 -4.97 10.61
C LEU A 122 -13.36 -6.48 10.90
N LEU A 123 -13.96 -7.23 9.98
CA LEU A 123 -14.12 -8.68 10.11
C LEU A 123 -12.89 -9.47 9.65
N LEU A 124 -12.03 -8.89 8.83
CA LEU A 124 -10.87 -9.59 8.25
C LEU A 124 -9.98 -10.28 9.29
N PRO A 125 -9.56 -9.67 10.41
CA PRO A 125 -8.77 -10.38 11.41
C PRO A 125 -9.56 -11.48 12.13
N ARG A 126 -10.89 -11.29 12.31
CA ARG A 126 -11.76 -12.23 13.04
C ARG A 126 -12.06 -13.48 12.22
N LEU A 127 -12.26 -13.35 10.92
CA LEU A 127 -12.63 -14.44 10.02
C LEU A 127 -11.42 -15.03 9.30
N GLY A 128 -10.44 -14.19 8.95
CA GLY A 128 -9.27 -14.60 8.18
C GLY A 128 -8.31 -15.50 8.96
N ALA A 129 -8.06 -15.22 10.24
CA ALA A 129 -7.18 -16.05 11.06
C ALA A 129 -7.69 -17.49 11.17
N PRO A 130 -8.93 -17.78 11.64
CA PRO A 130 -9.44 -19.15 11.72
C PRO A 130 -9.58 -19.81 10.34
N ALA A 131 -9.89 -19.05 9.28
CA ALA A 131 -9.93 -19.59 7.92
C ALA A 131 -8.54 -20.03 7.44
N ALA A 132 -7.50 -19.23 7.67
CA ALA A 132 -6.13 -19.57 7.33
C ALA A 132 -5.61 -20.77 8.14
N GLU A 133 -5.95 -20.85 9.43
CA GLU A 133 -5.64 -22.02 10.27
C GLU A 133 -6.35 -23.28 9.77
N ALA A 134 -7.61 -23.21 9.42
CA ALA A 134 -8.36 -24.33 8.88
C ALA A 134 -7.80 -24.80 7.53
N ALA A 135 -7.43 -23.86 6.66
CA ALA A 135 -6.78 -24.14 5.37
C ALA A 135 -5.38 -24.76 5.57
N SER A 136 -4.60 -24.27 6.53
CA SER A 136 -3.30 -24.85 6.89
C SER A 136 -3.43 -26.32 7.31
N ARG A 137 -4.41 -26.62 8.17
CA ARG A 137 -4.69 -28.02 8.59
C ARG A 137 -5.10 -28.90 7.44
N ARG A 138 -5.98 -28.42 6.53
CA ARG A 138 -6.41 -29.17 5.34
C ARG A 138 -5.28 -29.44 4.34
N LEU A 139 -4.31 -28.55 4.29
CA LEU A 139 -3.14 -28.67 3.40
C LEU A 139 -1.90 -29.25 4.10
N ALA A 140 -2.07 -30.00 5.19
CA ALA A 140 -0.97 -30.60 5.95
C ALA A 140 -0.06 -31.49 5.09
N THR A 141 -0.61 -32.10 4.02
CA THR A 141 0.15 -32.90 3.04
C THR A 141 1.10 -32.07 2.16
N ARG A 142 0.95 -30.75 2.16
CA ARG A 142 1.79 -29.79 1.42
C ARG A 142 2.53 -28.85 2.39
N PRO A 143 3.67 -29.30 2.97
CA PRO A 143 4.28 -28.67 4.14
C PRO A 143 4.66 -27.18 3.92
N ARG A 144 5.06 -26.80 2.70
CA ARG A 144 5.37 -25.38 2.38
C ARG A 144 4.13 -24.49 2.42
N LEU A 145 3.01 -24.95 1.85
CA LEU A 145 1.75 -24.20 1.83
C LEU A 145 1.13 -24.14 3.21
N SER A 146 1.08 -25.26 3.92
CA SER A 146 0.58 -25.35 5.29
C SER A 146 1.32 -24.38 6.22
N ARG A 147 2.66 -24.35 6.17
CA ARG A 147 3.47 -23.43 6.97
C ARG A 147 3.17 -21.95 6.60
N GLY A 148 3.12 -21.62 5.31
CA GLY A 148 2.79 -20.25 4.87
C GLY A 148 1.41 -19.77 5.36
N LEU A 149 0.42 -20.67 5.31
CA LEU A 149 -0.93 -20.37 5.83
C LEU A 149 -0.96 -20.26 7.36
N ALA A 150 -0.21 -21.07 8.07
CA ALA A 150 -0.10 -20.99 9.53
C ALA A 150 0.54 -19.66 9.96
N GLU A 151 1.58 -19.20 9.27
CA GLU A 151 2.23 -17.93 9.57
C GLU A 151 1.37 -16.71 9.15
N LEU A 152 0.57 -16.84 8.07
CA LEU A 152 -0.45 -15.85 7.75
C LEU A 152 -1.53 -15.78 8.84
N ALA A 153 -1.99 -16.94 9.32
CA ALA A 153 -2.94 -17.02 10.43
C ALA A 153 -2.39 -16.35 11.69
N GLU A 154 -1.11 -16.56 12.00
CA GLU A 154 -0.43 -15.92 13.13
C GLU A 154 -0.40 -14.39 12.99
N GLY A 155 -0.04 -13.86 11.80
CA GLY A 155 -0.08 -12.42 11.54
C GLY A 155 -1.47 -11.81 11.72
N LEU A 156 -2.51 -12.50 11.23
CA LEU A 156 -3.91 -12.09 11.41
C LEU A 156 -4.38 -12.23 12.87
N ARG A 157 -3.84 -13.21 13.63
CA ARG A 157 -4.13 -13.39 15.03
C ARG A 157 -3.66 -12.20 15.86
N VAL A 158 -2.46 -11.68 15.62
CA VAL A 158 -1.95 -10.45 16.27
C VAL A 158 -2.92 -9.30 16.06
N ALA A 159 -3.44 -9.11 14.85
CA ALA A 159 -4.43 -8.09 14.54
C ALA A 159 -5.79 -8.33 15.28
N ARG A 160 -6.18 -9.60 15.46
CA ARG A 160 -7.39 -9.99 16.18
C ARG A 160 -7.27 -9.79 17.70
N GLU A 161 -6.12 -10.13 18.28
CA GLU A 161 -5.84 -10.02 19.71
C GLU A 161 -5.66 -8.58 20.18
N SER A 162 -5.27 -7.68 19.26
CA SER A 162 -5.11 -6.26 19.55
C SER A 162 -5.94 -5.39 18.59
N PRO A 163 -7.30 -5.36 18.73
CA PRO A 163 -8.16 -4.57 17.83
C PRO A 163 -7.80 -3.08 17.81
N ARG A 164 -7.35 -2.55 18.97
CA ARG A 164 -6.89 -1.15 19.05
C ARG A 164 -5.66 -0.91 18.18
N ALA A 165 -4.66 -1.79 18.23
CA ALA A 165 -3.47 -1.67 17.39
C ALA A 165 -3.82 -1.78 15.89
N TYR A 166 -4.75 -2.68 15.55
CA TYR A 166 -5.23 -2.82 14.18
C TYR A 166 -5.96 -1.57 13.67
N LEU A 167 -6.86 -0.99 14.49
CA LEU A 167 -7.54 0.26 14.15
C LEU A 167 -6.56 1.44 14.02
N LEU A 168 -5.57 1.54 14.93
CA LEU A 168 -4.51 2.54 14.81
C LEU A 168 -3.64 2.31 13.58
N ALA A 169 -3.38 1.06 13.21
CA ALA A 169 -2.68 0.73 11.98
C ALA A 169 -3.48 1.15 10.74
N PHE A 170 -4.81 0.98 10.75
CA PHE A 170 -5.68 1.49 9.69
C PHE A 170 -5.72 3.03 9.67
N ALA A 171 -5.77 3.68 10.84
CA ALA A 171 -5.63 5.14 10.91
C ALA A 171 -4.28 5.61 10.32
N GLY A 172 -3.20 4.85 10.51
CA GLY A 172 -1.91 5.08 9.84
C GLY A 172 -2.00 4.95 8.31
N ALA A 173 -2.80 4.02 7.78
CA ALA A 173 -3.05 3.93 6.34
C ALA A 173 -3.82 5.16 5.82
N LEU A 174 -4.83 5.62 6.55
CA LEU A 174 -5.55 6.85 6.23
C LEU A 174 -4.64 8.09 6.33
N GLY A 175 -3.75 8.15 7.33
CA GLY A 175 -2.75 9.22 7.47
C GLY A 175 -1.78 9.26 6.29
N PHE A 176 -1.30 8.10 5.84
CA PHE A 176 -0.51 8.02 4.60
C PHE A 176 -1.32 8.52 3.39
N LEU A 177 -2.56 8.09 3.26
CA LEU A 177 -3.42 8.47 2.14
C LEU A 177 -3.70 9.99 2.13
N ALA A 178 -3.93 10.59 3.30
CA ALA A 178 -4.09 12.04 3.43
C ALA A 178 -2.83 12.80 2.97
N GLY A 179 -1.65 12.35 3.42
CA GLY A 179 -0.37 12.91 2.96
C GLY A 179 -0.14 12.69 1.46
N HIS A 180 -0.53 11.53 0.93
CA HIS A 180 -0.48 11.23 -0.51
C HIS A 180 -1.36 12.19 -1.30
N PHE A 181 -2.61 12.43 -0.91
CA PHE A 181 -3.49 13.37 -1.60
C PHE A 181 -3.01 14.82 -1.48
N ALA A 182 -2.47 15.21 -0.33
CA ALA A 182 -1.86 16.54 -0.16
C ALA A 182 -0.66 16.72 -1.11
N ALA A 183 0.19 15.71 -1.22
CA ALA A 183 1.31 15.70 -2.16
C ALA A 183 0.85 15.80 -3.61
N LEU A 184 -0.15 14.99 -4.01
CA LEU A 184 -0.72 15.04 -5.36
C LEU A 184 -1.32 16.42 -5.66
N ALA A 185 -2.10 16.99 -4.74
CA ALA A 185 -2.68 18.31 -4.91
C ALA A 185 -1.61 19.39 -5.15
N LEU A 186 -0.51 19.36 -4.38
CA LEU A 186 0.62 20.28 -4.56
C LEU A 186 1.35 20.06 -5.88
N LEU A 187 1.55 18.81 -6.30
CA LEU A 187 2.24 18.48 -7.54
C LEU A 187 1.40 18.87 -8.76
N PHE A 188 0.10 18.57 -8.75
CA PHE A 188 -0.79 18.97 -9.83
C PHE A 188 -0.96 20.50 -9.89
N ALA A 189 -1.07 21.18 -8.74
CA ALA A 189 -1.12 22.64 -8.70
C ALA A 189 0.14 23.28 -9.30
N ALA A 190 1.32 22.71 -9.05
CA ALA A 190 2.58 23.14 -9.66
C ALA A 190 2.61 22.96 -11.20
N LEU A 191 1.77 22.08 -11.72
CA LEU A 191 1.58 21.83 -13.16
C LEU A 191 0.37 22.59 -13.75
N GLY A 192 -0.24 23.50 -12.97
CA GLY A 192 -1.38 24.32 -13.40
C GLY A 192 -2.74 23.61 -13.36
N LEU A 193 -2.85 22.46 -12.68
CA LEU A 193 -4.09 21.71 -12.54
C LEU A 193 -4.50 21.60 -11.06
N THR A 194 -5.75 21.93 -10.75
CA THR A 194 -6.29 21.87 -9.37
C THR A 194 -7.48 20.92 -9.27
N PRO A 195 -7.27 19.59 -9.39
CA PRO A 195 -8.36 18.63 -9.31
C PRO A 195 -8.99 18.63 -7.91
N SER A 196 -10.29 18.37 -7.82
CA SER A 196 -10.95 18.22 -6.54
C SER A 196 -10.40 16.98 -5.77
N LEU A 197 -10.53 17.01 -4.44
CA LEU A 197 -10.15 15.85 -3.63
C LEU A 197 -10.93 14.57 -4.04
N ALA A 198 -12.19 14.74 -4.45
CA ALA A 198 -13.00 13.63 -4.93
C ALA A 198 -12.44 13.04 -6.24
N ALA A 199 -12.01 13.88 -7.18
CA ALA A 199 -11.36 13.43 -8.40
C ALA A 199 -10.01 12.75 -8.12
N LEU A 200 -9.18 13.31 -7.24
CA LEU A 200 -7.92 12.68 -6.82
C LEU A 200 -8.16 11.30 -6.20
N ALA A 201 -9.19 11.15 -5.39
CA ALA A 201 -9.54 9.88 -4.76
C ALA A 201 -9.98 8.82 -5.78
N VAL A 202 -10.88 9.19 -6.72
CA VAL A 202 -11.31 8.29 -7.79
C VAL A 202 -10.17 7.96 -8.74
N ALA A 203 -9.37 8.95 -9.14
CA ALA A 203 -8.23 8.77 -10.02
C ALA A 203 -7.17 7.85 -9.38
N SER A 204 -6.88 8.02 -8.09
CA SER A 204 -5.95 7.15 -7.36
C SER A 204 -6.46 5.71 -7.28
N LEU A 205 -7.77 5.50 -7.00
CA LEU A 205 -8.36 4.16 -7.00
C LEU A 205 -8.27 3.52 -8.40
N ALA A 206 -8.65 4.26 -9.45
CA ALA A 206 -8.58 3.77 -10.83
C ALA A 206 -7.14 3.43 -11.23
N SER A 207 -6.16 4.24 -10.80
CA SER A 207 -4.74 4.00 -11.01
C SER A 207 -4.27 2.69 -10.36
N VAL A 208 -4.61 2.47 -9.08
CA VAL A 208 -4.27 1.25 -8.34
C VAL A 208 -4.91 0.02 -8.98
N LEU A 209 -6.20 0.10 -9.38
CA LEU A 209 -6.90 -0.99 -10.04
C LEU A 209 -6.29 -1.31 -11.40
N SER A 210 -5.96 -0.30 -12.20
CA SER A 210 -5.30 -0.50 -13.50
C SER A 210 -3.95 -1.20 -13.34
N ALA A 211 -3.12 -0.76 -12.39
CA ALA A 211 -1.84 -1.40 -12.11
C ALA A 211 -2.00 -2.83 -11.55
N ALA A 212 -3.11 -3.12 -10.86
CA ALA A 212 -3.41 -4.46 -10.35
C ALA A 212 -3.81 -5.46 -11.45
N VAL A 213 -4.48 -4.97 -12.50
CA VAL A 213 -5.03 -5.82 -13.57
C VAL A 213 -4.09 -5.91 -14.77
N LEU A 214 -3.44 -4.79 -15.14
CA LEU A 214 -2.63 -4.69 -16.34
C LEU A 214 -1.14 -4.94 -16.01
N PRO A 215 -0.54 -6.04 -16.48
CA PRO A 215 0.90 -6.24 -16.32
C PRO A 215 1.66 -5.24 -17.19
N SER A 216 2.75 -4.69 -16.65
CA SER A 216 3.61 -3.76 -17.38
C SER A 216 5.07 -4.18 -17.28
N PRO A 217 5.83 -4.14 -18.39
CA PRO A 217 7.27 -4.36 -18.39
C PRO A 217 8.05 -3.20 -17.75
N ALA A 218 7.42 -2.05 -17.58
CA ALA A 218 8.00 -0.85 -16.98
C ALA A 218 7.51 -0.61 -15.53
N GLY A 219 7.32 -1.67 -14.76
CA GLY A 219 6.78 -1.56 -13.40
C GLY A 219 5.31 -1.17 -13.41
N THR A 220 4.95 -0.12 -12.71
CA THR A 220 3.57 0.41 -12.71
C THR A 220 3.36 1.54 -13.73
N PHE A 221 4.42 1.96 -14.45
CA PHE A 221 4.32 2.98 -15.49
C PHE A 221 3.46 2.50 -16.67
N GLY A 222 2.64 3.38 -17.20
CA GLY A 222 1.61 3.11 -18.19
C GLY A 222 0.24 2.82 -17.58
N PRO A 223 0.05 1.69 -16.90
CA PRO A 223 -1.23 1.36 -16.26
C PRO A 223 -1.69 2.38 -15.22
N MET A 224 -0.78 2.86 -14.35
CA MET A 224 -1.16 3.85 -13.34
C MET A 224 -1.56 5.18 -13.95
N GLU A 225 -0.83 5.67 -14.93
CA GLU A 225 -1.14 6.92 -15.63
C GLU A 225 -2.47 6.84 -16.36
N SER A 226 -2.73 5.72 -17.04
CA SER A 226 -3.99 5.51 -17.76
C SER A 226 -5.19 5.51 -16.82
N GLY A 227 -5.10 4.77 -15.70
CA GLY A 227 -6.15 4.73 -14.70
C GLY A 227 -6.37 6.09 -14.05
N PHE A 228 -5.29 6.79 -13.70
CA PHE A 228 -5.39 8.11 -13.08
C PHE A 228 -5.98 9.15 -14.03
N ALA A 229 -5.55 9.17 -15.31
CA ALA A 229 -6.09 10.04 -16.33
C ALA A 229 -7.59 9.80 -16.57
N ALA A 230 -8.03 8.53 -16.55
CA ALA A 230 -9.45 8.21 -16.63
C ALA A 230 -10.26 8.80 -15.47
N GLY A 231 -9.70 8.80 -14.25
CA GLY A 231 -10.32 9.45 -13.10
C GLY A 231 -10.37 10.97 -13.23
N LEU A 232 -9.31 11.62 -13.72
CA LEU A 232 -9.27 13.08 -13.96
C LEU A 232 -10.23 13.50 -15.08
N ALA A 233 -10.48 12.63 -16.06
CA ALA A 233 -11.43 12.90 -17.13
C ALA A 233 -12.88 13.11 -16.62
N LEU A 234 -13.22 12.62 -15.43
CA LEU A 234 -14.51 12.89 -14.79
C LEU A 234 -14.70 14.38 -14.46
N GLU A 235 -13.63 15.17 -14.35
CA GLU A 235 -13.65 16.63 -14.18
C GLU A 235 -13.29 17.39 -15.47
N GLY A 236 -13.32 16.71 -16.62
CA GLY A 236 -13.14 17.34 -17.93
C GLY A 236 -11.68 17.48 -18.37
N VAL A 237 -10.73 16.88 -17.66
CA VAL A 237 -9.32 16.87 -18.09
C VAL A 237 -9.18 15.92 -19.29
N PRO A 238 -8.66 16.37 -20.46
CA PRO A 238 -8.44 15.50 -21.60
C PRO A 238 -7.51 14.33 -21.24
N LEU A 239 -7.85 13.11 -21.67
CA LEU A 239 -7.09 11.89 -21.31
C LEU A 239 -5.60 11.99 -21.59
N ALA A 240 -5.21 12.52 -22.76
CA ALA A 240 -3.80 12.68 -23.13
C ALA A 240 -3.07 13.65 -22.20
N ALA A 241 -3.68 14.79 -21.87
CA ALA A 241 -3.13 15.76 -20.92
C ALA A 241 -3.06 15.16 -19.51
N GLY A 242 -4.14 14.48 -19.06
CA GLY A 242 -4.19 13.76 -17.79
C GLY A 242 -3.08 12.72 -17.67
N ALA A 243 -2.85 11.92 -18.70
CA ALA A 243 -1.80 10.90 -18.71
C ALA A 243 -0.39 11.53 -18.63
N ALA A 244 -0.12 12.58 -19.42
CA ALA A 244 1.18 13.27 -19.41
C ALA A 244 1.47 13.91 -18.03
N LEU A 245 0.49 14.62 -17.44
CA LEU A 245 0.62 15.24 -16.13
C LEU A 245 0.81 14.18 -15.03
N THR A 246 0.05 13.10 -15.09
CA THR A 246 0.17 12.00 -14.14
C THR A 246 1.53 11.31 -14.25
N GLY A 247 2.06 11.13 -15.47
CA GLY A 247 3.40 10.58 -15.69
C GLY A 247 4.48 11.42 -15.00
N ALA A 248 4.40 12.75 -15.13
CA ALA A 248 5.32 13.67 -14.45
C ALA A 248 5.21 13.54 -12.91
N VAL A 249 3.97 13.52 -12.38
CA VAL A 249 3.72 13.35 -10.94
C VAL A 249 4.20 11.98 -10.44
N HIS A 250 3.95 10.92 -11.21
CA HIS A 250 4.39 9.56 -10.89
C HIS A 250 5.93 9.47 -10.84
N LEU A 251 6.62 10.08 -11.79
CA LEU A 251 8.08 10.14 -11.77
C LEU A 251 8.61 10.84 -10.50
N VAL A 252 8.03 11.99 -10.14
CA VAL A 252 8.43 12.73 -8.93
C VAL A 252 8.19 11.90 -7.66
N THR A 253 7.03 11.24 -7.55
CA THR A 253 6.71 10.41 -6.37
C THR A 253 7.56 9.13 -6.32
N THR A 254 7.91 8.57 -7.48
CA THR A 254 8.85 7.44 -7.57
C THR A 254 10.25 7.84 -7.11
N LEU A 255 10.76 8.97 -7.57
CA LEU A 255 12.07 9.50 -7.12
C LEU A 255 12.06 9.82 -5.62
N ALA A 256 10.99 10.44 -5.11
CA ALA A 256 10.86 10.75 -3.69
C ALA A 256 10.85 9.47 -2.83
N SER A 257 10.16 8.41 -3.28
CA SER A 257 10.17 7.12 -2.58
C SER A 257 11.54 6.43 -2.64
N GLY A 258 12.22 6.51 -3.78
CA GLY A 258 13.59 6.00 -3.94
C GLY A 258 14.57 6.69 -3.01
N LEU A 259 14.54 8.03 -2.95
CA LEU A 259 15.38 8.81 -2.04
C LEU A 259 15.12 8.48 -0.56
N ALA A 260 13.85 8.35 -0.17
CA ALA A 260 13.48 7.93 1.18
C ALA A 260 13.99 6.51 1.50
N GLY A 261 13.98 5.61 0.52
CA GLY A 261 14.44 4.23 0.66
C GLY A 261 15.95 4.02 0.52
N LEU A 262 16.67 5.01 -0.02
CA LEU A 262 18.08 4.92 -0.38
C LEU A 262 18.99 4.35 0.73
N PRO A 263 18.84 4.76 2.00
CA PRO A 263 19.68 4.22 3.08
C PRO A 263 19.59 2.69 3.25
N LEU A 264 18.46 2.09 2.90
CA LEU A 264 18.30 0.63 2.95
C LEU A 264 18.69 -0.05 1.65
N LEU A 265 18.46 0.60 0.51
CA LEU A 265 18.79 0.05 -0.80
C LEU A 265 20.31 -0.02 -1.03
N LEU A 266 21.07 0.92 -0.45
CA LEU A 266 22.54 0.97 -0.57
C LEU A 266 23.27 0.15 0.49
N ARG A 267 22.65 -0.22 1.61
CA ARG A 267 23.29 -1.09 2.61
C ARG A 267 23.48 -2.49 2.02
N ARG A 268 24.70 -2.82 1.63
CA ARG A 268 25.12 -4.19 1.38
C ARG A 268 25.12 -4.93 2.71
N ASP A 269 24.63 -6.15 2.72
CA ASP A 269 24.66 -6.99 3.92
C ASP A 269 26.12 -7.31 4.25
N ALA A 270 26.66 -6.61 5.25
CA ALA A 270 27.91 -6.99 5.90
C ALA A 270 27.77 -8.29 6.71
N ASP A 271 26.54 -8.80 6.86
CA ASP A 271 26.21 -9.91 7.76
C ASP A 271 26.05 -11.28 7.09
N GLU A 272 26.10 -11.40 5.76
CA GLU A 272 26.04 -12.74 5.12
C GLU A 272 27.33 -13.57 5.33
N GLY A 273 28.40 -12.99 5.89
CA GLY A 273 29.66 -13.66 6.16
C GLY A 273 29.82 -14.21 7.58
N SER A 274 28.90 -13.92 8.50
CA SER A 274 29.06 -14.26 9.93
C SER A 274 28.43 -15.59 10.36
N ASP A 275 27.54 -16.17 9.56
CA ASP A 275 26.86 -17.44 9.90
C ASP A 275 27.62 -18.72 9.50
N ALA A 276 28.83 -18.57 8.98
CA ALA A 276 29.74 -19.71 8.78
C ALA A 276 30.60 -19.95 10.04
N ARG A 277 29.97 -20.07 11.22
CA ARG A 277 30.66 -20.73 12.33
C ARG A 277 30.50 -22.24 12.14
N PRO A 278 31.59 -22.99 11.94
CA PRO A 278 31.51 -24.43 12.02
C PRO A 278 31.13 -24.82 13.45
N THR A 279 30.03 -25.51 13.60
CA THR A 279 29.71 -26.21 14.85
C THR A 279 30.82 -27.26 15.11
N PRO A 280 31.38 -27.32 16.32
CA PRO A 280 32.37 -28.32 16.71
C PRO A 280 31.79 -29.74 16.73
#